data_2211b59ad3de9cfe399525ab5a4f3645
#
_entry.id   2211b59ad3de9cfe399525ab5a4f3645
#
_cell.length_a   1.000
_cell.length_b   1.000
_cell.length_c   1.000
_cell.angle_alpha   90.00
_cell.angle_beta   90.00
_cell.angle_gamma   90.00
#
_symmetry.space_group_name_H-M   'P 1'
#
loop_
_entity.id
_entity.type
_entity.pdbx_description
1 polymer ?
#
loop_
_entity_poly.entity_id
_entity_poly.type
_entity_poly.pdbx_seq_one_letter_code
_entity_poly.pdbx_strand_id
1 'polypeptide(L)'
;MLDMEEEKNELLKANRNLSFEQVKVEIVAGRFIGPEDNPARDGQKRILVKIGGYPVIVPFVVTEEGSWFLKTAYKCRAAKGRI
;
A
#
# COMPACT_ATOMS: atom_id res chain seq x y z
N MET A 1 2.29 -12.89 -5.22
CA MET A 1 3.03 -12.87 -3.95
C MET A 1 3.33 -11.43 -3.53
N LEU A 2 3.34 -11.17 -2.25
CA LEU A 2 3.59 -9.83 -1.70
C LEU A 2 4.87 -9.85 -0.87
N ASP A 3 5.71 -8.85 -1.11
CA ASP A 3 6.96 -8.67 -0.37
C ASP A 3 7.03 -7.28 0.25
N MET A 4 7.84 -7.14 1.28
CA MET A 4 8.06 -5.87 1.95
C MET A 4 9.35 -5.92 2.76
N GLU A 5 9.88 -4.76 3.09
CA GLU A 5 11.00 -4.67 4.02
C GLU A 5 10.47 -4.65 5.45
N GLU A 6 10.98 -5.54 6.28
CA GLU A 6 10.59 -5.62 7.68
C GLU A 6 10.88 -4.33 8.44
N GLU A 7 12.02 -3.72 8.15
CA GLU A 7 12.40 -2.44 8.74
C GLU A 7 11.35 -1.36 8.49
N LYS A 8 10.86 -1.28 7.25
CA LYS A 8 9.83 -0.30 6.90
C LYS A 8 8.52 -0.60 7.61
N ASN A 9 8.18 -1.87 7.76
CA ASN A 9 6.97 -2.26 8.47
C ASN A 9 7.03 -1.81 9.93
N GLU A 10 8.18 -1.99 10.58
CA GLU A 10 8.39 -1.53 11.95
C GLU A 10 8.28 -0.01 12.06
N LEU A 11 8.84 0.72 11.10
CA LEU A 11 8.73 2.18 11.07
C LEU A 11 7.27 2.63 10.89
N LEU A 12 6.51 1.94 10.06
CA LEU A 12 5.10 2.25 9.87
C LEU A 12 4.31 2.04 11.15
N LYS A 13 4.56 0.95 11.86
CA LYS A 13 3.90 0.66 13.14
C LYS A 13 4.23 1.73 14.16
N ALA A 14 5.48 2.14 14.24
CA ALA A 14 5.94 3.09 15.23
C ALA A 14 5.47 4.52 14.95
N ASN A 15 5.47 4.93 13.68
CA ASN A 15 5.26 6.33 13.31
C ASN A 15 3.88 6.65 12.76
N ARG A 16 3.19 5.68 12.18
CA ARG A 16 1.93 5.92 11.47
C ARG A 16 0.78 5.05 11.94
N ASN A 17 1.05 4.18 12.89
CA ASN A 17 0.06 3.21 13.38
C ASN A 17 -0.54 2.37 12.23
N LEU A 18 0.30 2.03 11.26
CA LEU A 18 -0.04 1.20 10.13
C LEU A 18 0.89 0.00 10.08
N SER A 19 0.48 -1.07 9.40
CA SER A 19 1.35 -2.21 9.17
C SER A 19 1.07 -2.79 7.79
N PHE A 20 2.08 -3.41 7.20
CA PHE A 20 1.91 -4.11 5.94
C PHE A 20 0.99 -5.33 6.10
N GLU A 21 0.91 -5.89 7.29
CA GLU A 21 -0.02 -7.00 7.55
C GLU A 21 -1.48 -6.56 7.33
N GLN A 22 -1.83 -5.37 7.78
CA GLN A 22 -3.17 -4.80 7.54
C GLN A 22 -3.42 -4.63 6.05
N VAL A 23 -2.42 -4.13 5.32
CA VAL A 23 -2.51 -3.95 3.87
C VAL A 23 -2.68 -5.30 3.18
N LYS A 24 -1.92 -6.31 3.58
CA LYS A 24 -2.02 -7.64 3.00
C LYS A 24 -3.40 -8.24 3.15
N VAL A 25 -4.02 -8.06 4.30
CA VAL A 25 -5.38 -8.55 4.54
C VAL A 25 -6.35 -7.95 3.53
N GLU A 26 -6.24 -6.64 3.29
CA GLU A 26 -7.11 -5.97 2.33
C GLU A 26 -6.85 -6.43 0.89
N ILE A 27 -5.59 -6.63 0.53
CA ILE A 27 -5.22 -7.09 -0.81
C ILE A 27 -5.76 -8.50 -1.07
N VAL A 28 -5.55 -9.40 -0.14
CA VAL A 28 -6.01 -10.79 -0.27
C VAL A 28 -7.52 -10.86 -0.36
N ALA A 29 -8.21 -10.00 0.36
CA ALA A 29 -9.67 -9.92 0.34
C ALA A 29 -10.22 -9.21 -0.89
N GLY A 30 -9.36 -8.59 -1.70
CA GLY A 30 -9.79 -7.84 -2.88
C GLY A 30 -10.38 -6.48 -2.57
N ARG A 31 -10.19 -5.98 -1.36
CA ARG A 31 -10.74 -4.69 -0.94
C ARG A 31 -9.76 -3.56 -1.19
N PHE A 32 -9.48 -3.29 -2.46
CA PHE A 32 -8.60 -2.20 -2.84
C PHE A 32 -9.00 -1.62 -4.18
N ILE A 33 -8.55 -0.41 -4.45
CA ILE A 33 -8.75 0.27 -5.73
C ILE A 33 -7.39 0.31 -6.45
N GLY A 34 -7.40 0.02 -7.74
CA GLY A 34 -6.19 -0.06 -8.56
C GLY A 34 -5.91 -1.48 -8.99
N PRO A 35 -4.67 -1.81 -9.37
CA PRO A 35 -3.50 -0.92 -9.38
C PRO A 35 -3.56 0.18 -10.41
N GLU A 36 -2.94 1.30 -10.09
CA GLU A 36 -2.79 2.41 -11.02
C GLU A 36 -1.35 2.92 -10.97
N ASP A 37 -0.94 3.68 -11.99
CA ASP A 37 0.41 4.25 -12.01
C ASP A 37 0.55 5.26 -10.88
N ASN A 38 1.73 5.24 -10.22
CA ASN A 38 2.02 6.19 -9.16
C ASN A 38 2.53 7.49 -9.78
N PRO A 39 1.77 8.60 -9.71
CA PRO A 39 2.20 9.85 -10.32
C PRO A 39 3.44 10.46 -9.67
N ALA A 40 3.77 10.06 -8.44
CA ALA A 40 4.92 10.58 -7.72
C ALA A 40 6.23 9.88 -8.09
N ARG A 41 6.17 8.69 -8.70
CA ARG A 41 7.36 7.90 -9.00
C ARG A 41 7.18 7.10 -10.27
N ASP A 42 8.08 7.31 -11.24
CA ASP A 42 8.11 6.49 -12.45
C ASP A 42 8.46 5.04 -12.10
N GLY A 43 7.83 4.12 -12.82
CA GLY A 43 8.09 2.69 -12.64
C GLY A 43 7.44 2.08 -11.40
N GLN A 44 6.70 2.87 -10.64
CA GLN A 44 5.93 2.35 -9.50
C GLN A 44 4.45 2.40 -9.80
N LYS A 45 3.73 1.48 -9.18
CA LYS A 45 2.27 1.51 -9.16
C LYS A 45 1.80 1.75 -7.73
N ARG A 46 0.51 1.96 -7.57
CA ARG A 46 -0.05 2.13 -6.24
C ARG A 46 -1.45 1.53 -6.19
N ILE A 47 -1.86 1.17 -4.99
CA ILE A 47 -3.25 0.80 -4.70
C ILE A 47 -3.75 1.68 -3.57
N LEU A 48 -5.07 1.78 -3.47
CA LEU A 48 -5.73 2.47 -2.38
C LEU A 48 -6.49 1.44 -1.56
N VAL A 49 -6.26 1.45 -0.25
CA VAL A 49 -6.97 0.56 0.67
C VAL A 49 -7.56 1.39 1.80
N LYS A 50 -8.54 0.84 2.49
CA LYS A 50 -9.16 1.49 3.64
C LYS A 50 -8.76 0.74 4.89
N ILE A 51 -8.05 1.43 5.77
CA ILE A 51 -7.59 0.83 7.03
C ILE A 51 -8.10 1.68 8.18
N GLY A 52 -8.86 1.04 9.07
CA GLY A 52 -9.47 1.75 10.19
C GLY A 52 -10.43 2.85 9.76
N GLY A 53 -11.06 2.69 8.59
CA GLY A 53 -11.96 3.70 8.05
C GLY A 53 -11.24 4.85 7.35
N TYR A 54 -9.93 4.78 7.17
CA TYR A 54 -9.13 5.86 6.60
C TYR A 54 -8.47 5.41 5.28
N PRO A 55 -8.51 6.25 4.23
CA PRO A 55 -7.87 5.87 2.97
C PRO A 55 -6.35 5.88 3.09
N VAL A 56 -5.72 4.82 2.58
CA VAL A 56 -4.28 4.62 2.64
C VAL A 56 -3.78 4.34 1.24
N ILE A 57 -2.72 5.02 0.84
CA ILE A 57 -2.05 4.77 -0.44
C ILE A 57 -0.86 3.87 -0.19
N VAL A 58 -0.73 2.83 -1.02
CA VAL A 58 0.34 1.85 -0.90
C VAL A 58 1.09 1.78 -2.22
N PRO A 59 2.20 2.51 -2.36
CA PRO A 59 3.06 2.37 -3.54
C PRO A 59 3.77 1.02 -3.53
N PHE A 60 3.93 0.44 -4.70
CA PHE A 60 4.62 -0.83 -4.85
C PHE A 60 5.27 -0.92 -6.23
N VAL A 61 6.22 -1.86 -6.37
CA VAL A 61 6.81 -2.19 -7.67
C VAL A 61 6.49 -3.64 -7.98
N VAL A 62 6.33 -3.94 -9.26
CA VAL A 62 6.15 -5.31 -9.72
C VAL A 62 7.53 -5.87 -10.05
N THR A 63 7.88 -6.98 -9.42
CA THR A 63 9.17 -7.63 -9.64
C THR A 63 9.16 -8.40 -10.95
N GLU A 64 10.33 -8.84 -11.38
CA GLU A 64 10.46 -9.66 -12.60
C GLU A 64 9.65 -10.96 -12.51
N GLU A 65 9.44 -11.45 -11.32
CA GLU A 65 8.66 -12.66 -11.06
C GLU A 65 7.15 -12.40 -11.05
N GLY A 66 6.74 -11.15 -11.18
CA GLY A 66 5.34 -10.77 -11.11
C GLY A 66 4.81 -10.57 -9.70
N SER A 67 5.69 -10.54 -8.72
CA SER A 67 5.33 -10.26 -7.33
C SER A 67 5.26 -8.76 -7.08
N TRP A 68 4.48 -8.37 -6.08
CA TRP A 68 4.38 -6.98 -5.67
C TRP A 68 5.29 -6.74 -4.48
N PHE A 69 6.22 -5.79 -4.61
CA PHE A 69 7.07 -5.38 -3.51
C PHE A 69 6.56 -4.05 -2.97
N LEU A 70 5.95 -4.10 -1.78
CA LEU A 70 5.34 -2.93 -1.16
C LEU A 70 6.43 -2.01 -0.63
N LYS A 71 6.42 -0.76 -1.08
CA LYS A 71 7.47 0.19 -0.72
C LYS A 71 7.18 0.94 0.58
N THR A 72 5.93 1.33 0.77
CA THR A 72 5.51 2.06 1.97
C THR A 72 3.98 2.05 2.02
N ALA A 73 3.42 2.75 2.99
CA ALA A 73 1.98 3.00 3.07
C ALA A 73 1.79 4.31 3.83
N TYR A 74 0.85 5.12 3.39
CA TYR A 74 0.58 6.39 4.07
C TYR A 74 -0.88 6.77 3.92
N LYS A 75 -1.41 7.44 4.93
CA LYS A 75 -2.77 7.94 4.91
C LYS A 75 -2.86 9.12 3.94
N CYS A 76 -3.94 9.17 3.17
CA CYS A 76 -4.13 10.25 2.19
C CYS A 76 -5.56 10.75 2.24
N ARG A 77 -5.74 11.92 2.83
CA ARG A 77 -7.05 12.53 2.96
C ARG A 77 -7.68 12.83 1.60
N ALA A 78 -6.85 13.18 0.61
CA ALA A 78 -7.32 13.48 -0.73
C ALA A 78 -7.96 12.27 -1.43
N ALA A 79 -7.67 11.06 -0.99
CA ALA A 79 -8.25 9.85 -1.55
C ALA A 79 -9.59 9.47 -0.92
N LYS A 80 -10.08 10.23 0.03
CA LYS A 80 -11.28 9.91 0.80
C LYS A 80 -12.52 9.74 -0.08
N GLY A 81 -12.62 10.49 -1.17
CA GLY A 81 -13.74 10.37 -2.09
C GLY A 81 -13.68 9.19 -3.03
N ARG A 82 -12.56 8.48 -3.07
CA ARG A 82 -12.34 7.36 -3.98
C ARG A 82 -12.58 5.99 -3.34
N ILE A 83 -12.68 5.96 -2.03
CA ILE A 83 -12.68 4.68 -1.34
C ILE A 83 -13.68 4.64 -0.16
#